data_e381c6d40680b3bdad03c372d9033528
#
_entry.id   e381c6d40680b3bdad03c372d9033528
#
_cell.length_a   1.000
_cell.length_b   1.000
_cell.length_c   1.000
_cell.angle_alpha   90.00
_cell.angle_beta   90.00
_cell.angle_gamma   90.00
#
_symmetry.space_group_name_H-M   'P 1'
#
loop_
_entity.id
_entity.type
_entity.pdbx_description
1 polymer ?
#
loop_
_entity_poly.entity_id
_entity_poly.type
_entity_poly.pdbx_seq_one_letter_code
_entity_poly.pdbx_strand_id
1 'polypeptide(L)'
;NDIMNKENYTGFTPSGASSKQVYTGSVRDYFYDNSYQKFSPNFDVYGPVSVDYSQYYIQRTTNTRTVIKAALDKLDSQIDFSKYDTDGDGVVDMFYVIFAGLGSNNTGNDSRLVWPHASSMPQHVYDGVKLGRYACSTELYGTTLYNCIDGIGTICHEFSHVLGLMDEYDTDYSGSGGQSVDPGAWSIMAGGSYNNYSRTPVGYSLLQRYQSNFTVPKRITNPGSFTLHNIDLNGEGFIINTSNSREYFLLENRRKTGTKWNTYLPGEGMLIYRVDSTDVQQWSNNTINADPSHNYYEMVRAKPNGTGLAIKDSDGDPFPGSGNVHEVGPFTEPALISWNDRFNVNLQLEEINEDSNGVITFKATKAAGGNDCEDFENMTTSGTSAKNVAGKYCNW
;
A
#
# COMPACT_ATOMS: atom_id res chain seq x y z
N ASN A 1 -11.62 10.44 20.90
CA ASN A 1 -12.40 9.20 20.70
C ASN A 1 -13.10 9.16 19.34
N ASP A 2 -13.77 10.25 18.93
CA ASP A 2 -14.57 10.28 17.70
C ASP A 2 -13.75 9.94 16.44
N ILE A 3 -12.55 10.49 16.30
CA ILE A 3 -11.64 10.19 15.18
C ILE A 3 -11.30 8.69 15.08
N MET A 4 -11.22 8.01 16.25
CA MET A 4 -10.88 6.59 16.29
C MET A 4 -12.10 5.69 16.01
N ASN A 5 -13.25 5.98 16.64
CA ASN A 5 -14.33 5.00 16.77
C ASN A 5 -15.66 5.36 16.12
N LYS A 6 -15.92 6.65 15.89
CA LYS A 6 -17.28 7.10 15.51
C LYS A 6 -17.64 6.67 14.11
N GLU A 7 -18.72 5.91 13.99
CA GLU A 7 -19.26 5.50 12.70
C GLU A 7 -19.65 6.70 11.86
N ASN A 8 -19.31 6.64 10.58
CA ASN A 8 -19.58 7.68 9.59
C ASN A 8 -19.09 9.06 10.05
N TYR A 9 -17.90 9.10 10.64
CA TYR A 9 -17.32 10.34 11.14
C TYR A 9 -17.03 11.30 10.00
N THR A 10 -17.55 12.53 10.11
CA THR A 10 -17.42 13.54 9.07
C THR A 10 -16.55 14.74 9.49
N GLY A 11 -15.90 14.65 10.64
CA GLY A 11 -15.00 15.70 11.14
C GLY A 11 -15.65 16.66 12.13
N PHE A 12 -14.93 17.71 12.48
CA PHE A 12 -15.29 18.68 13.51
C PHE A 12 -14.81 20.08 13.14
N THR A 13 -15.31 21.09 13.87
CA THR A 13 -14.80 22.47 13.76
C THR A 13 -13.86 22.72 14.94
N PRO A 14 -12.54 22.89 14.71
CA PRO A 14 -11.61 23.24 15.76
C PRO A 14 -11.99 24.54 16.47
N SER A 15 -11.67 24.66 17.76
CA SER A 15 -11.93 25.88 18.51
C SER A 15 -11.21 27.07 17.87
N GLY A 16 -11.95 28.14 17.62
CA GLY A 16 -11.45 29.35 16.96
C GLY A 16 -11.37 29.28 15.44
N ALA A 17 -11.70 28.14 14.82
CA ALA A 17 -11.74 28.00 13.37
C ALA A 17 -13.12 28.42 12.81
N SER A 18 -13.11 29.00 11.60
CA SER A 18 -14.33 29.39 10.87
C SER A 18 -14.91 28.26 10.03
N SER A 19 -14.17 27.16 9.82
CA SER A 19 -14.57 26.05 8.96
C SER A 19 -14.34 24.70 9.60
N LYS A 20 -15.18 23.75 9.20
CA LYS A 20 -15.09 22.34 9.60
C LYS A 20 -13.88 21.70 8.93
N GLN A 21 -13.13 20.92 9.69
CA GLN A 21 -12.18 19.94 9.13
C GLN A 21 -12.97 18.68 8.77
N VAL A 22 -13.08 18.41 7.47
CA VAL A 22 -13.90 17.33 6.93
C VAL A 22 -13.06 16.06 6.84
N TYR A 23 -13.57 14.97 7.40
CA TYR A 23 -13.02 13.62 7.36
C TYR A 23 -13.97 12.72 6.57
N THR A 24 -13.42 11.73 5.91
CA THR A 24 -14.21 10.73 5.16
C THR A 24 -14.81 9.67 6.08
N GLY A 25 -14.19 9.42 7.20
CA GLY A 25 -14.60 8.46 8.24
C GLY A 25 -13.65 8.51 9.43
N SER A 26 -13.90 7.64 10.41
CA SER A 26 -12.97 7.35 11.51
C SER A 26 -11.97 6.27 11.12
N VAL A 27 -10.98 6.00 11.99
CA VAL A 27 -10.06 4.86 11.85
C VAL A 27 -10.83 3.54 11.79
N ARG A 28 -11.85 3.37 12.65
CA ARG A 28 -12.76 2.22 12.61
C ARG A 28 -13.47 2.10 11.26
N ASP A 29 -14.04 3.19 10.74
CA ASP A 29 -14.70 3.21 9.44
C ASP A 29 -13.75 2.77 8.31
N TYR A 30 -12.49 3.22 8.36
CA TYR A 30 -11.49 2.87 7.36
C TYR A 30 -11.26 1.35 7.29
N PHE A 31 -11.00 0.72 8.43
CA PHE A 31 -10.75 -0.73 8.47
C PHE A 31 -12.01 -1.55 8.20
N TYR A 32 -13.17 -1.11 8.69
CA TYR A 32 -14.46 -1.75 8.43
C TYR A 32 -14.79 -1.79 6.95
N ASP A 33 -14.66 -0.67 6.25
CA ASP A 33 -14.92 -0.59 4.82
C ASP A 33 -13.90 -1.40 4.00
N ASN A 34 -12.60 -1.25 4.28
CA ASN A 34 -11.53 -1.91 3.53
C ASN A 34 -11.47 -3.43 3.74
N SER A 35 -12.04 -3.92 4.82
CA SER A 35 -12.16 -5.36 5.12
C SER A 35 -13.47 -6.00 4.65
N TYR A 36 -14.32 -5.26 3.96
CA TYR A 36 -15.68 -5.71 3.63
C TYR A 36 -16.48 -6.10 4.89
N GLN A 37 -16.42 -5.25 5.91
CA GLN A 37 -17.10 -5.39 7.20
C GLN A 37 -16.61 -6.57 8.07
N LYS A 38 -15.49 -7.19 7.71
CA LYS A 38 -14.93 -8.34 8.47
C LYS A 38 -14.12 -7.91 9.68
N PHE A 39 -13.53 -6.72 9.64
CA PHE A 39 -12.69 -6.19 10.71
C PHE A 39 -13.20 -4.82 11.16
N SER A 40 -13.63 -4.75 12.42
CA SER A 40 -14.19 -3.54 13.03
C SER A 40 -13.47 -3.28 14.34
N PRO A 41 -12.29 -2.63 14.31
CA PRO A 41 -11.55 -2.33 15.54
C PRO A 41 -12.34 -1.37 16.42
N ASN A 42 -12.24 -1.56 17.73
CA ASN A 42 -12.77 -0.65 18.73
C ASN A 42 -11.63 -0.23 19.64
N PHE A 43 -11.46 1.07 19.82
CA PHE A 43 -10.34 1.64 20.53
C PHE A 43 -10.79 2.23 21.87
N ASP A 44 -10.28 1.74 22.96
CA ASP A 44 -10.35 2.44 24.25
C ASP A 44 -9.31 3.56 24.23
N VAL A 45 -9.74 4.80 24.50
CA VAL A 45 -8.91 5.99 24.41
C VAL A 45 -8.69 6.57 25.78
N TYR A 46 -7.43 6.58 26.24
CA TYR A 46 -6.99 7.08 27.54
C TYR A 46 -6.18 8.38 27.40
N GLY A 47 -6.20 9.19 28.43
CA GLY A 47 -5.48 10.46 28.48
C GLY A 47 -6.34 11.68 28.17
N PRO A 48 -5.74 12.84 27.84
CA PRO A 48 -4.30 13.05 27.68
C PRO A 48 -3.53 12.96 28.99
N VAL A 49 -2.26 12.53 28.91
CA VAL A 49 -1.35 12.47 30.05
C VAL A 49 -0.08 13.29 29.76
N SER A 50 0.35 14.09 30.71
CA SER A 50 1.61 14.82 30.61
C SER A 50 2.77 14.02 31.18
N VAL A 51 3.89 14.01 30.49
CA VAL A 51 5.15 13.38 30.91
C VAL A 51 6.25 14.42 31.01
N ASP A 52 7.28 14.14 31.82
CA ASP A 52 8.36 15.09 32.12
C ASP A 52 9.46 15.07 31.03
N TYR A 53 9.03 14.96 29.77
CA TYR A 53 9.88 15.00 28.59
C TYR A 53 9.38 16.04 27.61
N SER A 54 10.29 16.85 27.02
CA SER A 54 9.91 17.70 25.91
C SER A 54 9.72 16.85 24.62
N GLN A 55 8.93 17.36 23.67
CA GLN A 55 8.79 16.67 22.37
C GLN A 55 10.14 16.48 21.64
N TYR A 56 11.11 17.37 21.85
CA TYR A 56 12.46 17.27 21.26
C TYR A 56 13.34 16.19 21.90
N TYR A 57 12.96 15.63 23.04
CA TYR A 57 13.67 14.50 23.63
C TYR A 57 13.54 13.21 22.81
N ILE A 58 12.49 13.10 22.01
CA ILE A 58 12.15 11.86 21.28
C ILE A 58 13.21 11.54 20.21
N GLN A 59 13.75 12.55 19.49
CA GLN A 59 14.77 12.39 18.46
C GLN A 59 14.42 11.29 17.44
N ARG A 60 13.40 11.54 16.64
CA ARG A 60 12.77 10.60 15.71
C ARG A 60 12.18 9.40 16.43
N THR A 61 12.93 8.33 16.55
CA THR A 61 12.50 7.06 17.16
C THR A 61 13.35 6.67 18.38
N THR A 62 14.48 7.38 18.62
CA THR A 62 15.52 6.96 19.57
C THR A 62 14.98 6.81 20.99
N ASN A 63 14.24 7.80 21.49
CA ASN A 63 13.74 7.83 22.86
C ASN A 63 12.23 7.59 22.96
N THR A 64 11.57 7.19 21.87
CA THR A 64 10.11 7.01 21.82
C THR A 64 9.63 6.05 22.90
N ARG A 65 10.24 4.88 23.04
CA ARG A 65 9.85 3.86 24.04
C ARG A 65 9.97 4.38 25.47
N THR A 66 10.97 5.21 25.76
CA THR A 66 11.13 5.83 27.09
C THR A 66 9.96 6.74 27.42
N VAL A 67 9.56 7.58 26.46
CA VAL A 67 8.45 8.52 26.63
C VAL A 67 7.11 7.79 26.72
N ILE A 68 6.91 6.76 25.87
CA ILE A 68 5.72 5.90 25.91
C ILE A 68 5.61 5.22 27.28
N LYS A 69 6.69 4.61 27.77
CA LYS A 69 6.69 3.95 29.09
C LYS A 69 6.29 4.93 30.19
N ALA A 70 6.85 6.12 30.21
CA ALA A 70 6.50 7.13 31.23
C ALA A 70 5.01 7.54 31.17
N ALA A 71 4.40 7.55 29.98
CA ALA A 71 2.97 7.79 29.84
C ALA A 71 2.14 6.60 30.36
N LEU A 72 2.52 5.38 30.00
CA LEU A 72 1.84 4.17 30.46
C LEU A 72 1.93 3.99 31.97
N ASP A 73 3.09 4.26 32.60
CA ASP A 73 3.26 4.22 34.06
C ASP A 73 2.29 5.18 34.78
N LYS A 74 1.99 6.34 34.18
CA LYS A 74 1.01 7.29 34.73
C LYS A 74 -0.45 6.85 34.52
N LEU A 75 -0.71 6.03 33.52
CA LEU A 75 -2.04 5.53 33.16
C LEU A 75 -2.33 4.13 33.72
N ASP A 76 -1.35 3.44 34.28
CA ASP A 76 -1.41 2.06 34.72
C ASP A 76 -2.63 1.78 35.64
N SER A 77 -2.90 2.66 36.57
CA SER A 77 -4.08 2.52 37.46
C SER A 77 -5.45 2.71 36.76
N GLN A 78 -5.46 3.16 35.51
CA GLN A 78 -6.67 3.41 34.71
C GLN A 78 -6.89 2.35 33.65
N ILE A 79 -5.84 1.59 33.28
CA ILE A 79 -5.84 0.62 32.21
C ILE A 79 -5.60 -0.76 32.81
N ASP A 80 -6.48 -1.68 32.49
CA ASP A 80 -6.27 -3.11 32.72
C ASP A 80 -5.75 -3.70 31.39
N PHE A 81 -4.44 -3.81 31.27
CA PHE A 81 -3.76 -4.27 30.06
C PHE A 81 -4.08 -5.71 29.67
N SER A 82 -4.48 -6.55 30.66
CA SER A 82 -4.85 -7.93 30.40
C SER A 82 -6.08 -8.08 29.48
N LYS A 83 -6.92 -7.04 29.36
CA LYS A 83 -8.07 -7.02 28.47
C LYS A 83 -7.69 -6.93 26.98
N TYR A 84 -6.46 -6.54 26.68
CA TYR A 84 -5.96 -6.34 25.33
C TYR A 84 -5.02 -7.47 24.87
N ASP A 85 -5.00 -8.56 25.59
CA ASP A 85 -4.46 -9.87 25.21
C ASP A 85 -5.68 -10.73 24.82
N THR A 86 -6.18 -10.52 23.58
CA THR A 86 -7.47 -11.11 23.19
C THR A 86 -7.36 -12.55 22.74
N ASP A 87 -6.18 -13.02 22.38
CA ASP A 87 -5.92 -14.41 22.01
C ASP A 87 -5.31 -15.25 23.15
N GLY A 88 -4.95 -14.60 24.27
CA GLY A 88 -4.47 -15.26 25.47
C GLY A 88 -3.02 -15.74 25.38
N ASP A 89 -2.20 -15.14 24.54
CA ASP A 89 -0.79 -15.50 24.37
C ASP A 89 0.14 -14.83 25.41
N GLY A 90 -0.40 -13.99 26.29
CA GLY A 90 0.31 -13.24 27.33
C GLY A 90 0.94 -11.94 26.84
N VAL A 91 0.50 -11.45 25.66
CA VAL A 91 0.99 -10.22 25.06
C VAL A 91 -0.19 -9.33 24.66
N VAL A 92 -0.11 -8.04 24.99
CA VAL A 92 -1.07 -7.05 24.47
C VAL A 92 -1.00 -7.02 22.94
N ASP A 93 -2.13 -7.26 22.27
CA ASP A 93 -2.20 -7.36 20.81
C ASP A 93 -1.62 -6.13 20.14
N MET A 94 -2.05 -4.94 20.60
CA MET A 94 -1.59 -3.68 20.06
C MET A 94 -2.03 -2.48 20.92
N PHE A 95 -1.21 -1.43 20.92
CA PHE A 95 -1.63 -0.12 21.37
C PHE A 95 -1.11 1.00 20.46
N TYR A 96 -1.80 2.13 20.45
CA TYR A 96 -1.46 3.28 19.60
C TYR A 96 -1.21 4.52 20.47
N VAL A 97 -0.17 5.29 20.14
CA VAL A 97 0.19 6.51 20.89
C VAL A 97 0.14 7.72 19.99
N ILE A 98 -0.63 8.74 20.41
CA ILE A 98 -0.68 10.04 19.71
C ILE A 98 0.11 11.05 20.56
N PHE A 99 1.23 11.51 20.01
CA PHE A 99 2.05 12.54 20.63
C PHE A 99 1.47 13.92 20.33
N ALA A 100 1.46 14.78 21.35
CA ALA A 100 1.05 16.17 21.19
C ALA A 100 2.00 16.92 20.25
N GLY A 101 1.46 17.81 19.43
CA GLY A 101 2.21 18.69 18.54
C GLY A 101 2.49 18.09 17.16
N LEU A 102 3.56 18.58 16.53
CA LEU A 102 3.96 18.23 15.16
C LEU A 102 4.93 17.05 15.13
N GLY A 103 4.87 16.27 14.05
CA GLY A 103 5.80 15.18 13.77
C GLY A 103 6.93 15.56 12.82
N SER A 104 7.99 14.76 12.82
CA SER A 104 9.12 14.92 11.90
C SER A 104 8.71 14.81 10.43
N ASN A 105 7.77 13.93 10.10
CA ASN A 105 7.23 13.75 8.74
C ASN A 105 6.53 14.99 8.18
N ASN A 106 6.00 15.86 9.03
CA ASN A 106 5.25 17.07 8.64
C ASN A 106 6.05 18.37 8.77
N THR A 107 7.33 18.32 9.15
CA THR A 107 8.15 19.49 9.48
C THR A 107 9.47 19.55 8.71
N GLY A 108 9.51 19.01 7.50
CA GLY A 108 10.74 18.97 6.71
C GLY A 108 11.83 18.09 7.33
N ASN A 109 11.42 16.99 7.98
CA ASN A 109 12.29 16.02 8.63
C ASN A 109 13.07 16.56 9.84
N ASP A 110 12.46 17.42 10.67
CA ASP A 110 13.08 17.85 11.92
C ASP A 110 13.39 16.62 12.81
N SER A 111 14.66 16.27 12.92
CA SER A 111 15.13 15.08 13.61
C SER A 111 14.91 15.10 15.13
N ARG A 112 14.52 16.23 15.70
CA ARG A 112 14.20 16.35 17.14
C ARG A 112 12.80 15.83 17.46
N LEU A 113 11.88 15.88 16.47
CA LEU A 113 10.48 15.47 16.62
C LEU A 113 10.31 13.96 16.39
N VAL A 114 9.21 13.43 16.87
CA VAL A 114 8.86 12.03 16.63
C VAL A 114 8.62 11.80 15.14
N TRP A 115 9.19 10.71 14.63
CA TRP A 115 8.81 10.13 13.34
C TRP A 115 7.69 9.12 13.61
N PRO A 116 6.52 9.22 12.97
CA PRO A 116 5.50 8.18 13.04
C PRO A 116 6.10 6.82 12.67
N HIS A 117 5.79 5.80 13.44
CA HIS A 117 6.34 4.46 13.20
C HIS A 117 5.59 3.39 13.98
N ALA A 118 5.72 2.14 13.52
CA ALA A 118 5.36 0.95 14.28
C ALA A 118 6.60 0.27 14.86
N SER A 119 6.47 -0.34 16.04
CA SER A 119 7.55 -1.06 16.73
C SER A 119 6.97 -1.96 17.84
N SER A 120 7.80 -2.40 18.79
CA SER A 120 7.38 -3.24 19.92
C SER A 120 8.09 -2.93 21.22
N MET A 121 7.48 -3.30 22.37
CA MET A 121 8.02 -3.09 23.71
C MET A 121 7.91 -4.36 24.60
N PRO A 122 8.32 -5.55 24.14
CA PRO A 122 8.03 -6.83 24.84
C PRO A 122 8.75 -6.98 26.17
N GLN A 123 9.70 -6.10 26.50
CA GLN A 123 10.42 -6.07 27.78
C GLN A 123 9.63 -5.46 28.94
N HIS A 124 8.48 -4.84 28.66
CA HIS A 124 7.63 -4.22 29.67
C HIS A 124 6.39 -5.08 29.92
N VAL A 125 6.05 -5.22 31.19
CA VAL A 125 4.93 -6.04 31.66
C VAL A 125 4.01 -5.17 32.50
N TYR A 126 2.70 -5.22 32.26
CA TYR A 126 1.64 -4.61 33.01
C TYR A 126 0.53 -5.64 33.20
N ASP A 127 -0.10 -5.72 34.38
CA ASP A 127 -1.18 -6.64 34.72
C ASP A 127 -0.92 -8.12 34.34
N GLY A 128 0.36 -8.52 34.33
CA GLY A 128 0.77 -9.89 34.03
C GLY A 128 0.97 -10.18 32.53
N VAL A 129 0.66 -9.24 31.62
CA VAL A 129 0.87 -9.35 30.17
C VAL A 129 2.01 -8.47 29.70
N LYS A 130 2.74 -8.90 28.67
CA LYS A 130 3.80 -8.12 28.04
C LYS A 130 3.19 -7.07 27.11
N LEU A 131 3.83 -5.91 27.00
CA LEU A 131 3.49 -5.00 25.91
C LEU A 131 3.96 -5.61 24.57
N GLY A 132 3.06 -5.71 23.61
CA GLY A 132 3.34 -6.22 22.29
C GLY A 132 3.80 -5.12 21.33
N ARG A 133 3.17 -5.13 20.17
CA ARG A 133 3.35 -4.13 19.11
C ARG A 133 2.72 -2.79 19.51
N TYR A 134 3.35 -1.72 19.09
CA TYR A 134 2.75 -0.38 19.15
C TYR A 134 2.95 0.33 17.83
N ALA A 135 2.09 1.31 17.58
CA ALA A 135 2.31 2.31 16.57
C ALA A 135 2.11 3.71 17.17
N CYS A 136 2.67 4.72 16.54
CA CYS A 136 2.52 6.09 17.01
C CYS A 136 2.49 7.11 15.87
N SER A 137 1.81 8.22 16.13
CA SER A 137 1.78 9.40 15.27
C SER A 137 1.68 10.67 16.12
N THR A 138 1.42 11.79 15.46
CA THR A 138 1.32 13.09 16.11
C THR A 138 -0.06 13.71 15.94
N GLU A 139 -0.38 14.63 16.85
CA GLU A 139 -1.68 15.30 16.90
C GLU A 139 -1.91 16.25 15.73
N LEU A 140 -0.84 16.94 15.27
CA LEU A 140 -0.97 18.07 14.33
C LEU A 140 -0.39 17.72 12.96
N TYR A 141 -1.10 18.17 11.93
CA TYR A 141 -0.66 18.12 10.53
C TYR A 141 -0.16 19.49 10.06
N GLY A 142 0.91 19.48 9.24
CA GLY A 142 1.41 20.64 8.54
C GLY A 142 2.50 21.39 9.30
N THR A 143 2.81 22.59 8.80
CA THR A 143 3.75 23.51 9.41
C THR A 143 3.05 24.44 10.39
N THR A 144 3.79 25.25 11.11
CA THR A 144 3.27 26.24 12.08
C THR A 144 2.22 27.20 11.51
N LEU A 145 2.12 27.34 10.19
CA LEU A 145 1.12 28.19 9.53
C LEU A 145 -0.25 27.52 9.37
N TYR A 146 -0.33 26.20 9.51
CA TYR A 146 -1.54 25.41 9.27
C TYR A 146 -1.80 24.42 10.40
N ASN A 147 -1.68 24.87 11.65
CA ASN A 147 -1.98 24.03 12.81
C ASN A 147 -3.40 23.47 12.72
N CYS A 148 -3.52 22.32 12.10
CA CYS A 148 -4.76 21.54 12.07
C CYS A 148 -4.48 20.17 12.68
N ILE A 149 -5.52 19.58 13.26
CA ILE A 149 -5.44 18.21 13.73
C ILE A 149 -5.13 17.30 12.54
N ASP A 150 -4.19 16.37 12.71
CA ASP A 150 -3.85 15.40 11.69
C ASP A 150 -5.08 14.55 11.31
N GLY A 151 -5.07 14.05 10.08
CA GLY A 151 -6.07 13.12 9.62
C GLY A 151 -5.88 11.74 10.24
N ILE A 152 -6.62 10.77 9.70
CA ILE A 152 -6.50 9.37 10.12
C ILE A 152 -5.47 8.60 9.28
N GLY A 153 -4.93 9.21 8.22
CA GLY A 153 -4.10 8.51 7.24
C GLY A 153 -2.83 7.93 7.85
N THR A 154 -2.09 8.75 8.64
CA THR A 154 -0.90 8.26 9.36
C THR A 154 -1.28 7.17 10.37
N ILE A 155 -2.41 7.31 11.09
CA ILE A 155 -2.88 6.29 12.02
C ILE A 155 -3.19 4.98 11.29
N CYS A 156 -3.89 5.06 10.15
CA CYS A 156 -4.24 3.88 9.36
C CYS A 156 -2.99 3.21 8.76
N HIS A 157 -2.00 4.00 8.31
CA HIS A 157 -0.73 3.51 7.81
C HIS A 157 0.02 2.73 8.90
N GLU A 158 0.28 3.36 10.04
CA GLU A 158 1.05 2.74 11.12
C GLU A 158 0.31 1.53 11.76
N PHE A 159 -1.02 1.59 11.85
CA PHE A 159 -1.81 0.45 12.28
C PHE A 159 -1.75 -0.71 11.28
N SER A 160 -1.64 -0.41 9.99
CA SER A 160 -1.50 -1.44 8.95
C SER A 160 -0.22 -2.25 9.08
N HIS A 161 0.87 -1.66 9.59
CA HIS A 161 2.08 -2.41 9.95
C HIS A 161 1.81 -3.47 11.05
N VAL A 162 0.94 -3.16 11.98
CA VAL A 162 0.55 -4.13 13.03
C VAL A 162 -0.23 -5.30 12.43
N LEU A 163 -1.01 -5.04 11.38
CA LEU A 163 -1.68 -6.08 10.59
C LEU A 163 -0.73 -6.87 9.68
N GLY A 164 0.56 -6.52 9.67
CA GLY A 164 1.60 -7.24 8.92
C GLY A 164 1.93 -6.67 7.55
N LEU A 165 1.43 -5.49 7.19
CA LEU A 165 1.76 -4.83 5.93
C LEU A 165 3.12 -4.14 6.00
N MET A 166 3.86 -4.14 4.87
CA MET A 166 5.15 -3.49 4.73
C MET A 166 4.99 -2.11 4.11
N ASP A 167 5.95 -1.22 4.36
CA ASP A 167 6.09 0.00 3.57
C ASP A 167 6.31 -0.34 2.11
N GLU A 168 5.59 0.33 1.23
CA GLU A 168 5.70 0.15 -0.21
C GLU A 168 6.52 1.27 -0.87
N TYR A 169 6.98 2.25 -0.07
CA TYR A 169 7.97 3.25 -0.49
C TYR A 169 9.40 2.79 -0.12
N ASP A 170 10.38 3.51 -0.64
CA ASP A 170 11.78 3.28 -0.34
C ASP A 170 12.13 3.69 1.09
N THR A 171 12.37 2.71 1.97
CA THR A 171 12.56 2.92 3.41
C THR A 171 13.95 3.44 3.77
N ASP A 172 14.94 3.32 2.88
CA ASP A 172 16.29 3.86 3.10
C ASP A 172 16.61 5.09 2.22
N TYR A 173 15.66 5.52 1.39
CA TYR A 173 15.65 6.70 0.52
C TYR A 173 16.73 6.72 -0.56
N SER A 174 17.98 6.64 -0.24
CA SER A 174 19.10 6.67 -1.19
C SER A 174 20.26 5.77 -0.76
N GLY A 175 20.01 4.92 0.23
CA GLY A 175 21.03 4.05 0.81
C GLY A 175 21.47 2.94 -0.13
N SER A 176 20.51 2.14 -0.62
CA SER A 176 20.78 0.91 -1.37
C SER A 176 20.70 1.14 -2.89
N GLY A 177 21.59 1.93 -3.44
CA GLY A 177 21.68 2.12 -4.90
C GLY A 177 20.91 3.31 -5.46
N GLY A 178 20.27 4.10 -4.62
CA GLY A 178 19.48 5.27 -4.96
C GLY A 178 18.00 5.07 -4.64
N GLN A 179 17.19 6.08 -4.89
CA GLN A 179 15.77 6.06 -4.56
C GLN A 179 14.97 5.21 -5.56
N SER A 180 14.05 4.43 -5.05
CA SER A 180 13.09 3.64 -5.85
C SER A 180 11.83 4.43 -6.20
N VAL A 181 11.15 4.00 -7.28
CA VAL A 181 9.79 4.46 -7.59
C VAL A 181 8.80 3.58 -6.85
N ASP A 182 7.86 4.19 -6.16
CA ASP A 182 6.83 3.53 -5.37
C ASP A 182 5.42 3.76 -5.95
N PRO A 183 4.38 3.10 -5.42
CA PRO A 183 3.00 3.30 -5.87
C PRO A 183 2.38 4.65 -5.43
N GLY A 184 3.10 5.50 -4.71
CA GLY A 184 2.69 6.86 -4.35
C GLY A 184 1.30 6.99 -3.76
N ALA A 185 0.48 7.85 -4.35
CA ALA A 185 -0.88 8.14 -3.90
C ALA A 185 -1.86 6.96 -4.08
N TRP A 186 -1.45 5.89 -4.76
CA TRP A 186 -2.26 4.69 -4.96
C TRP A 186 -2.25 3.73 -3.76
N SER A 187 -1.31 3.91 -2.84
CA SER A 187 -1.14 3.02 -1.69
C SER A 187 -1.14 3.75 -0.35
N ILE A 188 -1.87 3.19 0.64
CA ILE A 188 -1.82 3.64 2.03
C ILE A 188 -0.42 3.39 2.65
N MET A 189 0.29 2.36 2.19
CA MET A 189 1.64 2.04 2.63
C MET A 189 2.73 2.84 1.89
N ALA A 190 2.32 3.88 1.15
CA ALA A 190 3.14 4.89 0.51
C ALA A 190 2.47 6.28 0.64
N GLY A 191 2.54 7.12 -0.38
CA GLY A 191 2.02 8.49 -0.36
C GLY A 191 0.51 8.64 -0.17
N GLY A 192 -0.27 7.58 -0.41
CA GLY A 192 -1.74 7.61 -0.32
C GLY A 192 -2.31 7.83 1.09
N SER A 193 -1.49 7.64 2.13
CA SER A 193 -1.84 7.99 3.51
C SER A 193 -2.07 9.51 3.69
N TYR A 194 -1.43 10.33 2.89
CA TYR A 194 -1.49 11.80 2.98
C TYR A 194 -2.62 12.42 2.13
N ASN A 195 -3.40 11.63 1.41
CA ASN A 195 -4.49 12.15 0.58
C ASN A 195 -5.45 13.01 1.42
N ASN A 196 -5.84 14.18 0.86
CA ASN A 196 -6.70 15.16 1.53
C ASN A 196 -6.22 15.53 2.94
N TYR A 197 -4.92 15.83 3.10
CA TYR A 197 -4.32 16.14 4.41
C TYR A 197 -4.51 15.00 5.43
N SER A 198 -4.28 13.78 5.00
CA SER A 198 -4.49 12.53 5.76
C SER A 198 -5.94 12.28 6.22
N ARG A 199 -6.93 13.04 5.77
CA ARG A 199 -8.34 12.91 6.18
C ARG A 199 -9.16 11.97 5.32
N THR A 200 -8.63 11.65 4.14
CA THR A 200 -9.19 10.65 3.21
C THR A 200 -8.04 9.79 2.69
N PRO A 201 -7.43 8.96 3.56
CA PRO A 201 -6.41 8.03 3.08
C PRO A 201 -6.99 7.11 2.03
N VAL A 202 -6.15 6.70 1.08
CA VAL A 202 -6.56 5.79 0.02
C VAL A 202 -6.99 4.43 0.58
N GLY A 203 -7.98 3.79 -0.03
CA GLY A 203 -8.39 2.44 0.32
C GLY A 203 -7.29 1.41 0.03
N TYR A 204 -7.31 0.29 0.74
CA TYR A 204 -6.35 -0.79 0.57
C TYR A 204 -6.29 -1.29 -0.88
N SER A 205 -5.09 -1.51 -1.38
CA SER A 205 -4.83 -2.21 -2.64
C SER A 205 -5.20 -3.70 -2.52
N LEU A 206 -5.24 -4.39 -3.66
CA LEU A 206 -5.49 -5.84 -3.68
C LEU A 206 -4.42 -6.61 -2.90
N LEU A 207 -3.14 -6.21 -2.99
CA LEU A 207 -2.07 -6.83 -2.20
C LEU A 207 -2.35 -6.69 -0.70
N GLN A 208 -2.65 -5.48 -0.24
CA GLN A 208 -2.89 -5.19 1.16
C GLN A 208 -4.11 -5.96 1.70
N ARG A 209 -5.19 -6.02 0.91
CA ARG A 209 -6.38 -6.82 1.27
C ARG A 209 -6.11 -8.32 1.27
N TYR A 210 -5.26 -8.80 0.36
CA TYR A 210 -4.87 -10.21 0.29
C TYR A 210 -3.97 -10.60 1.46
N GLN A 211 -2.96 -9.80 1.78
CA GLN A 211 -2.07 -10.03 2.92
C GLN A 211 -2.80 -9.95 4.27
N SER A 212 -3.78 -9.06 4.39
CA SER A 212 -4.64 -8.96 5.60
C SER A 212 -5.77 -10.00 5.65
N ASN A 213 -5.83 -10.95 4.73
CA ASN A 213 -6.88 -11.97 4.62
C ASN A 213 -8.31 -11.37 4.44
N PHE A 214 -8.43 -10.15 3.93
CA PHE A 214 -9.73 -9.54 3.67
C PHE A 214 -10.34 -10.04 2.36
N THR A 215 -9.51 -10.42 1.39
CA THR A 215 -9.92 -11.01 0.11
C THR A 215 -8.92 -12.04 -0.40
N VAL A 216 -9.36 -12.85 -1.36
CA VAL A 216 -8.50 -13.79 -2.08
C VAL A 216 -8.67 -13.53 -3.58
N PRO A 217 -7.63 -13.09 -4.29
CA PRO A 217 -7.73 -12.84 -5.73
C PRO A 217 -7.95 -14.14 -6.51
N LYS A 218 -8.75 -14.07 -7.58
CA LYS A 218 -8.98 -15.18 -8.48
C LYS A 218 -7.78 -15.38 -9.39
N ARG A 219 -7.38 -16.63 -9.60
CA ARG A 219 -6.22 -16.94 -10.45
C ARG A 219 -6.62 -17.11 -11.91
N ILE A 220 -5.97 -16.38 -12.81
CA ILE A 220 -6.08 -16.57 -14.25
C ILE A 220 -4.99 -17.56 -14.67
N THR A 221 -5.39 -18.74 -15.08
CA THR A 221 -4.49 -19.82 -15.50
C THR A 221 -4.60 -20.15 -17.00
N ASN A 222 -5.69 -19.76 -17.64
CA ASN A 222 -5.97 -20.06 -19.04
C ASN A 222 -6.48 -18.82 -19.76
N PRO A 223 -6.30 -18.76 -21.09
CA PRO A 223 -6.96 -17.76 -21.92
C PRO A 223 -8.46 -17.70 -21.71
N GLY A 224 -9.04 -16.51 -21.81
CA GLY A 224 -10.48 -16.27 -21.61
C GLY A 224 -10.83 -14.80 -21.55
N SER A 225 -12.13 -14.52 -21.46
CA SER A 225 -12.64 -13.16 -21.24
C SER A 225 -12.96 -12.97 -19.77
N PHE A 226 -12.62 -11.81 -19.23
CA PHE A 226 -12.76 -11.49 -17.82
C PHE A 226 -13.44 -10.15 -17.63
N THR A 227 -14.13 -10.03 -16.51
CA THR A 227 -14.72 -8.78 -16.02
C THR A 227 -14.15 -8.49 -14.66
N LEU A 228 -13.81 -7.24 -14.39
CA LEU A 228 -13.20 -6.78 -13.16
C LEU A 228 -13.95 -5.56 -12.64
N HIS A 229 -14.72 -5.76 -11.58
CA HIS A 229 -15.49 -4.71 -10.92
C HIS A 229 -14.59 -3.91 -9.98
N ASN A 230 -15.09 -2.73 -9.56
CA ASN A 230 -14.40 -1.94 -8.54
C ASN A 230 -14.11 -2.77 -7.29
N ILE A 231 -12.85 -2.80 -6.88
CA ILE A 231 -12.37 -3.56 -5.73
C ILE A 231 -13.13 -3.22 -4.44
N ASP A 232 -13.59 -1.99 -4.28
CA ASP A 232 -14.30 -1.55 -3.07
C ASP A 232 -15.69 -2.19 -2.90
N LEU A 233 -16.26 -2.78 -3.96
CA LEU A 233 -17.59 -3.40 -3.89
C LEU A 233 -17.54 -4.78 -3.21
N ASN A 234 -16.58 -5.61 -3.57
CA ASN A 234 -16.57 -7.02 -3.16
C ASN A 234 -15.17 -7.65 -3.05
N GLY A 235 -14.11 -6.87 -3.21
CA GLY A 235 -12.74 -7.36 -3.16
C GLY A 235 -12.32 -8.18 -4.37
N GLU A 236 -13.00 -8.01 -5.50
CA GLU A 236 -12.66 -8.71 -6.72
C GLU A 236 -11.28 -8.27 -7.24
N GLY A 237 -10.47 -9.25 -7.59
CA GLY A 237 -9.16 -9.02 -8.19
C GLY A 237 -8.63 -10.32 -8.79
N PHE A 238 -7.64 -10.18 -9.64
CA PHE A 238 -7.02 -11.32 -10.29
C PHE A 238 -5.54 -11.43 -9.99
N ILE A 239 -5.03 -12.65 -10.10
CA ILE A 239 -3.61 -12.97 -10.01
C ILE A 239 -3.20 -13.75 -11.27
N ILE A 240 -2.12 -13.30 -11.90
CA ILE A 240 -1.47 -13.99 -13.00
C ILE A 240 -0.09 -14.41 -12.52
N ASN A 241 0.18 -15.70 -12.49
CA ASN A 241 1.49 -16.21 -12.10
C ASN A 241 2.48 -16.08 -13.24
N THR A 242 3.75 -15.88 -12.89
CA THR A 242 4.88 -16.22 -13.75
C THR A 242 5.18 -17.72 -13.65
N SER A 243 6.22 -18.20 -14.31
CA SER A 243 6.71 -19.58 -14.13
C SER A 243 7.25 -19.81 -12.70
N ASN A 244 7.63 -18.74 -11.99
CA ASN A 244 7.93 -18.77 -10.56
C ASN A 244 6.67 -18.45 -9.75
N SER A 245 6.16 -19.42 -8.99
CA SER A 245 4.92 -19.26 -8.21
C SER A 245 4.99 -18.18 -7.12
N ARG A 246 6.19 -17.71 -6.76
CA ARG A 246 6.43 -16.65 -5.78
C ARG A 246 6.56 -15.25 -6.41
N GLU A 247 6.52 -15.18 -7.74
CA GLU A 247 6.47 -13.94 -8.51
C GLU A 247 5.21 -13.93 -9.36
N TYR A 248 4.41 -12.88 -9.26
CA TYR A 248 3.09 -12.82 -9.90
C TYR A 248 2.63 -11.38 -10.13
N PHE A 249 1.62 -11.21 -10.96
CA PHE A 249 0.93 -9.94 -11.16
C PHE A 249 -0.42 -9.95 -10.46
N LEU A 250 -0.76 -8.83 -9.84
CA LEU A 250 -2.08 -8.55 -9.27
C LEU A 250 -2.80 -7.53 -10.15
N LEU A 251 -4.08 -7.78 -10.42
CA LEU A 251 -4.95 -6.91 -11.18
C LEU A 251 -6.12 -6.47 -10.30
N GLU A 252 -6.31 -5.17 -10.14
CA GLU A 252 -7.44 -4.58 -9.43
C GLU A 252 -8.07 -3.45 -10.25
N ASN A 253 -9.35 -3.22 -10.08
CA ASN A 253 -10.01 -2.04 -10.65
C ASN A 253 -10.25 -1.00 -9.53
N ARG A 254 -9.64 0.17 -9.66
CA ARG A 254 -9.78 1.28 -8.73
C ARG A 254 -10.68 2.35 -9.33
N ARG A 255 -11.65 2.77 -8.54
CA ARG A 255 -12.58 3.84 -8.91
C ARG A 255 -12.41 5.03 -7.99
N LYS A 256 -12.42 6.21 -8.59
CA LYS A 256 -12.41 7.50 -7.92
C LYS A 256 -13.84 8.01 -7.73
N THR A 257 -14.64 7.83 -8.77
CA THR A 257 -16.02 8.28 -8.83
C THR A 257 -16.94 7.34 -8.04
N GLY A 258 -17.76 7.91 -7.15
CA GLY A 258 -18.76 7.15 -6.38
C GLY A 258 -18.16 6.29 -5.26
N THR A 259 -16.91 6.51 -4.88
CA THR A 259 -16.25 5.79 -3.80
C THR A 259 -16.05 6.65 -2.55
N LYS A 260 -15.86 6.02 -1.41
CA LYS A 260 -15.64 6.70 -0.14
C LYS A 260 -14.17 7.08 0.04
N TRP A 261 -13.27 6.10 -0.02
CA TRP A 261 -11.85 6.28 0.31
C TRP A 261 -10.96 6.64 -0.88
N ASN A 262 -11.42 6.39 -2.09
CA ASN A 262 -10.62 6.57 -3.32
C ASN A 262 -10.90 7.88 -4.07
N THR A 263 -11.65 8.82 -3.48
CA THR A 263 -12.04 10.10 -4.10
C THR A 263 -10.84 10.94 -4.57
N TYR A 264 -9.71 10.81 -3.91
CA TYR A 264 -8.49 11.58 -4.21
C TYR A 264 -7.43 10.79 -4.97
N LEU A 265 -7.79 9.65 -5.57
CA LEU A 265 -6.88 8.93 -6.46
C LEU A 265 -6.49 9.80 -7.66
N PRO A 266 -5.29 9.62 -8.21
CA PRO A 266 -4.85 10.33 -9.42
C PRO A 266 -5.73 10.05 -10.65
N GLY A 267 -6.22 8.82 -10.77
CA GLY A 267 -7.05 8.36 -11.88
C GLY A 267 -7.97 7.21 -11.48
N GLU A 268 -8.56 6.52 -12.46
CA GLU A 268 -9.39 5.33 -12.27
C GLU A 268 -9.21 4.35 -13.43
N GLY A 269 -9.45 3.06 -13.18
CA GLY A 269 -9.26 1.96 -14.11
C GLY A 269 -8.56 0.76 -13.50
N MET A 270 -8.07 -0.15 -14.33
CA MET A 270 -7.34 -1.34 -13.91
C MET A 270 -5.90 -0.99 -13.57
N LEU A 271 -5.47 -1.28 -12.35
CA LEU A 271 -4.07 -1.24 -11.93
C LEU A 271 -3.47 -2.64 -11.97
N ILE A 272 -2.21 -2.71 -12.35
CA ILE A 272 -1.44 -3.94 -12.39
C ILE A 272 -0.18 -3.75 -11.54
N TYR A 273 0.05 -4.69 -10.63
CA TYR A 273 1.24 -4.70 -9.78
C TYR A 273 2.03 -5.97 -10.00
N ARG A 274 3.35 -5.85 -10.14
CA ARG A 274 4.27 -6.97 -10.03
C ARG A 274 4.62 -7.17 -8.56
N VAL A 275 4.52 -8.41 -8.10
CA VAL A 275 4.87 -8.83 -6.74
C VAL A 275 5.92 -9.92 -6.81
N ASP A 276 7.04 -9.72 -6.15
CA ASP A 276 8.09 -10.73 -5.98
C ASP A 276 8.22 -11.08 -4.49
N SER A 277 7.83 -12.28 -4.13
CA SER A 277 7.97 -12.82 -2.77
C SER A 277 9.08 -13.87 -2.65
N THR A 278 10.03 -13.89 -3.59
CA THR A 278 11.12 -14.86 -3.62
C THR A 278 12.12 -14.66 -2.48
N ASP A 279 12.38 -13.42 -2.09
CA ASP A 279 13.22 -13.09 -0.94
C ASP A 279 12.37 -12.67 0.28
N VAL A 280 12.19 -13.63 1.20
CA VAL A 280 11.43 -13.44 2.43
C VAL A 280 12.06 -12.38 3.35
N GLN A 281 13.39 -12.21 3.28
CA GLN A 281 14.08 -11.25 4.14
C GLN A 281 13.72 -9.81 3.79
N GLN A 282 13.55 -9.49 2.50
CA GLN A 282 13.11 -8.15 2.08
C GLN A 282 11.74 -7.81 2.67
N TRP A 283 10.82 -8.77 2.63
CA TRP A 283 9.49 -8.60 3.22
C TRP A 283 9.55 -8.51 4.75
N SER A 284 10.29 -9.40 5.42
CA SER A 284 10.37 -9.39 6.90
C SER A 284 11.12 -8.20 7.47
N ASN A 285 12.06 -7.64 6.72
CA ASN A 285 12.84 -6.48 7.14
C ASN A 285 12.22 -5.14 6.75
N ASN A 286 11.05 -5.14 6.08
CA ASN A 286 10.40 -3.92 5.58
C ASN A 286 11.29 -3.14 4.57
N THR A 287 11.95 -3.86 3.66
CA THR A 287 12.89 -3.30 2.66
C THR A 287 12.53 -3.68 1.23
N ILE A 288 11.24 -3.95 0.95
CA ILE A 288 10.77 -4.49 -0.34
C ILE A 288 11.07 -3.59 -1.54
N ASN A 289 11.19 -2.28 -1.31
CA ASN A 289 11.49 -1.29 -2.35
C ASN A 289 12.69 -0.40 -1.99
N ALA A 290 13.61 -0.88 -1.15
CA ALA A 290 14.80 -0.12 -0.77
C ALA A 290 15.87 -0.08 -1.88
N ASP A 291 15.96 -1.09 -2.74
CA ASP A 291 16.92 -1.16 -3.85
C ASP A 291 16.19 -0.95 -5.19
N PRO A 292 16.43 0.20 -5.89
CA PRO A 292 15.79 0.49 -7.17
C PRO A 292 16.17 -0.46 -8.30
N SER A 293 17.22 -1.25 -8.13
CA SER A 293 17.60 -2.26 -9.11
C SER A 293 16.71 -3.50 -9.04
N HIS A 294 15.96 -3.70 -7.93
CA HIS A 294 15.02 -4.79 -7.75
C HIS A 294 13.92 -4.43 -6.75
N ASN A 295 12.86 -3.81 -7.22
CA ASN A 295 11.65 -3.59 -6.44
C ASN A 295 10.83 -4.87 -6.32
N TYR A 296 10.51 -5.30 -5.08
CA TYR A 296 9.70 -6.49 -4.82
C TYR A 296 8.19 -6.23 -4.91
N TYR A 297 7.80 -4.97 -4.97
CA TYR A 297 6.45 -4.52 -5.26
C TYR A 297 6.46 -3.30 -6.17
N GLU A 298 5.94 -3.43 -7.37
CA GLU A 298 6.01 -2.37 -8.38
C GLU A 298 4.71 -2.26 -9.17
N MET A 299 4.30 -1.02 -9.44
CA MET A 299 3.17 -0.73 -10.32
C MET A 299 3.61 -0.74 -11.78
N VAL A 300 2.93 -1.55 -12.60
CA VAL A 300 3.04 -1.49 -14.07
C VAL A 300 2.11 -0.38 -14.57
N ARG A 301 2.66 0.78 -14.84
CA ARG A 301 1.89 1.96 -15.25
C ARG A 301 1.57 1.89 -16.75
N ALA A 302 0.30 2.11 -17.12
CA ALA A 302 -0.13 2.06 -18.54
C ALA A 302 0.56 3.14 -19.38
N LYS A 303 0.59 4.38 -18.87
CA LYS A 303 1.30 5.51 -19.48
C LYS A 303 1.96 6.33 -18.38
N PRO A 304 3.21 6.05 -18.02
CA PRO A 304 3.92 6.77 -17.00
C PRO A 304 4.01 8.28 -17.28
N ASN A 305 3.76 9.10 -16.29
CA ASN A 305 3.97 10.54 -16.34
C ASN A 305 5.38 10.88 -15.87
N GLY A 306 6.35 10.74 -16.75
CA GLY A 306 7.78 10.92 -16.45
C GLY A 306 8.59 9.65 -16.67
N THR A 307 9.86 9.69 -16.31
CA THR A 307 10.79 8.56 -16.41
C THR A 307 11.64 8.45 -15.13
N GLY A 308 11.98 7.23 -14.73
CA GLY A 308 12.76 6.99 -13.52
C GLY A 308 12.13 7.68 -12.31
N LEU A 309 12.93 8.30 -11.45
CA LEU A 309 12.45 9.01 -10.26
C LEU A 309 11.58 10.25 -10.53
N ALA A 310 11.51 10.71 -11.78
CA ALA A 310 10.63 11.81 -12.17
C ALA A 310 9.20 11.35 -12.48
N ILE A 311 8.91 10.05 -12.39
CA ILE A 311 7.55 9.51 -12.55
C ILE A 311 6.68 10.09 -11.43
N LYS A 312 5.52 10.62 -11.84
CA LYS A 312 4.48 11.13 -10.93
C LYS A 312 3.20 10.36 -11.16
N ASP A 313 2.49 10.11 -10.08
CA ASP A 313 1.16 9.53 -10.16
C ASP A 313 0.24 10.36 -11.04
N SER A 314 -0.51 9.69 -11.89
CA SER A 314 -1.38 10.34 -12.88
C SER A 314 -2.57 9.47 -13.26
N ASP A 315 -3.52 10.08 -13.97
CA ASP A 315 -4.65 9.39 -14.57
C ASP A 315 -4.26 8.49 -15.76
N GLY A 316 -3.00 8.54 -16.18
CA GLY A 316 -2.40 7.64 -17.15
C GLY A 316 -1.88 6.32 -16.57
N ASP A 317 -1.79 6.19 -15.25
CA ASP A 317 -1.26 4.97 -14.62
C ASP A 317 -2.15 3.74 -14.81
N PRO A 318 -3.51 3.84 -14.70
CA PRO A 318 -4.40 2.70 -14.93
C PRO A 318 -4.56 2.34 -16.41
N PHE A 319 -5.01 1.11 -16.64
CA PHE A 319 -5.46 0.62 -17.96
C PHE A 319 -7.00 0.67 -18.04
N PRO A 320 -7.61 1.10 -19.16
CA PRO A 320 -6.96 1.81 -20.28
C PRO A 320 -6.52 3.24 -19.90
N GLY A 321 -7.07 3.83 -18.80
CA GLY A 321 -6.76 5.14 -18.26
C GLY A 321 -6.82 6.27 -19.29
N SER A 322 -6.33 7.44 -18.92
CA SER A 322 -6.24 8.57 -19.85
C SER A 322 -5.20 8.33 -20.97
N GLY A 323 -4.33 7.34 -20.79
CA GLY A 323 -3.37 6.87 -21.78
C GLY A 323 -3.98 6.09 -22.91
N ASN A 324 -5.21 5.60 -22.75
CA ASN A 324 -5.93 4.77 -23.72
C ASN A 324 -5.14 3.52 -24.14
N VAL A 325 -4.55 2.83 -23.15
CA VAL A 325 -3.72 1.63 -23.34
C VAL A 325 -4.58 0.39 -23.15
N HIS A 326 -4.85 -0.34 -24.23
CA HIS A 326 -5.80 -1.44 -24.27
C HIS A 326 -5.17 -2.83 -24.25
N GLU A 327 -3.83 -2.91 -24.20
CA GLU A 327 -3.11 -4.17 -24.17
C GLU A 327 -1.86 -4.08 -23.30
N VAL A 328 -1.49 -5.19 -22.69
CA VAL A 328 -0.24 -5.34 -21.95
C VAL A 328 0.16 -6.81 -21.90
N GLY A 329 1.41 -7.08 -22.22
CA GLY A 329 1.98 -8.42 -22.23
C GLY A 329 3.50 -8.37 -22.18
N PRO A 330 4.19 -9.50 -22.34
CA PRO A 330 5.65 -9.53 -22.20
C PRO A 330 6.39 -8.79 -23.34
N PHE A 331 5.71 -8.50 -24.44
CA PHE A 331 6.29 -7.86 -25.63
C PHE A 331 5.65 -6.51 -25.99
N THR A 332 4.87 -5.95 -25.09
CA THR A 332 4.27 -4.60 -25.24
C THR A 332 5.08 -3.54 -24.50
N GLU A 333 4.71 -2.27 -24.67
CA GLU A 333 5.19 -1.15 -23.87
C GLU A 333 3.98 -0.40 -23.30
N PRO A 334 3.75 -0.43 -21.99
CA PRO A 334 4.54 -1.13 -20.96
C PRO A 334 4.46 -2.66 -21.08
N ALA A 335 5.37 -3.37 -20.37
CA ALA A 335 5.46 -4.81 -20.49
C ALA A 335 5.13 -5.52 -19.16
N LEU A 336 4.48 -6.69 -19.25
CA LEU A 336 4.39 -7.66 -18.15
C LEU A 336 5.62 -8.56 -18.20
N ILE A 337 6.64 -8.22 -17.44
CA ILE A 337 7.89 -8.97 -17.36
C ILE A 337 8.21 -9.32 -15.92
N SER A 338 8.70 -10.56 -15.70
CA SER A 338 9.25 -10.94 -14.41
C SER A 338 10.67 -10.38 -14.23
N TRP A 339 11.12 -10.31 -12.97
CA TRP A 339 12.50 -9.92 -12.68
C TRP A 339 13.52 -10.95 -13.16
N ASN A 340 13.17 -12.22 -13.06
CA ASN A 340 14.09 -13.32 -13.31
C ASN A 340 14.15 -13.74 -14.78
N ASP A 341 13.07 -13.55 -15.53
CA ASP A 341 13.02 -13.93 -16.94
C ASP A 341 11.88 -13.20 -17.68
N ARG A 342 12.19 -12.55 -18.77
CA ARG A 342 11.23 -11.88 -19.66
C ARG A 342 10.17 -12.82 -20.22
N PHE A 343 10.52 -14.08 -20.39
CA PHE A 343 9.70 -15.08 -21.06
C PHE A 343 8.83 -15.92 -20.10
N ASN A 344 8.87 -15.62 -18.81
CA ASN A 344 8.13 -16.36 -17.80
C ASN A 344 6.65 -16.00 -17.69
N VAL A 345 6.17 -15.01 -18.46
CA VAL A 345 4.77 -14.62 -18.48
C VAL A 345 4.10 -15.18 -19.72
N ASN A 346 3.23 -16.18 -19.52
CA ASN A 346 2.59 -16.92 -20.63
C ASN A 346 1.28 -16.28 -21.13
N LEU A 347 0.82 -15.23 -20.45
CA LEU A 347 -0.43 -14.54 -20.79
C LEU A 347 -0.14 -13.08 -21.14
N GLN A 348 -0.89 -12.57 -22.11
CA GLN A 348 -1.02 -11.15 -22.34
C GLN A 348 -2.48 -10.74 -22.19
N LEU A 349 -2.71 -9.49 -21.84
CA LEU A 349 -4.03 -8.90 -21.71
C LEU A 349 -4.31 -8.02 -22.91
N GLU A 350 -5.47 -8.21 -23.52
CA GLU A 350 -5.91 -7.49 -24.71
C GLU A 350 -7.34 -7.01 -24.53
N GLU A 351 -7.76 -6.09 -25.39
CA GLU A 351 -9.12 -5.54 -25.37
C GLU A 351 -9.51 -5.05 -23.98
N ILE A 352 -8.58 -4.40 -23.26
CA ILE A 352 -8.84 -3.80 -21.95
C ILE A 352 -9.75 -2.59 -22.18
N ASN A 353 -10.99 -2.68 -21.74
CA ASN A 353 -11.97 -1.63 -21.92
C ASN A 353 -12.67 -1.31 -20.60
N GLU A 354 -13.10 -0.07 -20.46
CA GLU A 354 -13.91 0.41 -19.35
C GLU A 354 -15.29 0.83 -19.89
N ASP A 355 -16.35 0.34 -19.25
CA ASP A 355 -17.72 0.75 -19.59
C ASP A 355 -18.13 2.05 -18.85
N SER A 356 -19.32 2.57 -19.15
CA SER A 356 -19.84 3.78 -18.51
C SER A 356 -20.07 3.67 -16.99
N ASN A 357 -20.08 2.46 -16.44
CA ASN A 357 -20.21 2.19 -15.01
C ASN A 357 -18.82 1.99 -14.35
N GLY A 358 -17.76 2.05 -15.16
CA GLY A 358 -16.38 1.83 -14.69
C GLY A 358 -16.05 0.36 -14.45
N VAL A 359 -16.76 -0.55 -15.09
CA VAL A 359 -16.44 -1.96 -15.09
C VAL A 359 -15.40 -2.22 -16.17
N ILE A 360 -14.30 -2.88 -15.81
CA ILE A 360 -13.24 -3.26 -16.75
C ILE A 360 -13.56 -4.64 -17.33
N THR A 361 -13.44 -4.76 -18.64
CA THR A 361 -13.43 -6.03 -19.36
C THR A 361 -12.13 -6.19 -20.11
N PHE A 362 -11.63 -7.42 -20.20
CA PHE A 362 -10.40 -7.73 -20.93
C PHE A 362 -10.38 -9.19 -21.36
N LYS A 363 -9.51 -9.51 -22.32
CA LYS A 363 -9.16 -10.87 -22.70
C LYS A 363 -7.76 -11.20 -22.22
N ALA A 364 -7.58 -12.34 -21.59
CA ALA A 364 -6.27 -12.96 -21.43
C ALA A 364 -6.07 -13.91 -22.62
N THR A 365 -4.97 -13.75 -23.32
CA THR A 365 -4.58 -14.62 -24.42
C THR A 365 -3.21 -15.21 -24.16
N LYS A 366 -2.78 -16.21 -24.91
CA LYS A 366 -1.40 -16.67 -24.83
C LYS A 366 -0.48 -15.56 -25.33
N ALA A 367 0.56 -15.27 -24.56
CA ALA A 367 1.57 -14.34 -25.00
C ALA A 367 2.23 -14.89 -26.28
N ALA A 368 2.23 -14.08 -27.34
CA ALA A 368 2.92 -14.43 -28.56
C ALA A 368 4.44 -14.55 -28.25
N GLY A 369 5.03 -15.71 -28.46
CA GLY A 369 6.46 -15.94 -28.27
C GLY A 369 6.86 -16.80 -27.05
N GLY A 370 5.93 -17.21 -26.18
CA GLY A 370 6.26 -18.00 -25.00
C GLY A 370 6.72 -19.44 -25.30
N ASN A 371 6.30 -20.05 -26.41
CA ASN A 371 6.71 -21.38 -26.89
C ASN A 371 6.58 -21.56 -28.40
N ASP A 372 6.31 -20.51 -29.15
CA ASP A 372 6.30 -20.52 -30.62
C ASP A 372 7.62 -19.97 -31.19
N CYS A 373 8.75 -20.20 -30.52
CA CYS A 373 10.01 -20.30 -31.25
C CYS A 373 9.80 -21.48 -32.19
N GLU A 374 9.63 -21.18 -33.50
CA GLU A 374 9.45 -22.19 -34.51
C GLU A 374 10.45 -23.31 -34.26
N ASP A 375 9.92 -24.52 -34.15
CA ASP A 375 10.69 -25.71 -34.00
C ASP A 375 11.61 -25.82 -35.22
N PHE A 376 12.91 -25.62 -35.05
CA PHE A 376 13.90 -25.66 -36.09
C PHE A 376 13.85 -26.97 -36.91
N GLU A 377 13.25 -28.03 -36.33
CA GLU A 377 13.08 -29.33 -36.99
C GLU A 377 12.05 -29.28 -38.15
N ASN A 378 11.18 -28.29 -38.18
CA ASN A 378 10.17 -28.09 -39.24
C ASN A 378 10.52 -27.06 -40.30
N MET A 379 11.68 -26.39 -40.22
CA MET A 379 12.14 -25.47 -41.21
C MET A 379 12.68 -26.23 -42.44
N THR A 380 11.91 -26.28 -43.51
CA THR A 380 12.43 -26.70 -44.83
C THR A 380 13.38 -25.64 -45.35
N THR A 381 14.69 -25.82 -45.13
CA THR A 381 15.72 -24.98 -45.71
C THR A 381 15.98 -25.36 -47.15
N SER A 382 15.50 -24.55 -48.07
CA SER A 382 16.02 -24.52 -49.46
C SER A 382 17.02 -23.38 -49.55
N GLY A 383 18.28 -23.58 -49.12
CA GLY A 383 19.30 -22.56 -49.29
C GLY A 383 20.39 -22.54 -48.24
N THR A 384 21.61 -22.32 -48.69
CA THR A 384 22.88 -22.53 -47.99
C THR A 384 23.35 -21.45 -47.03
N SER A 385 22.51 -20.59 -46.46
CA SER A 385 22.94 -19.72 -45.37
C SER A 385 21.76 -19.13 -44.59
N ALA A 386 21.68 -19.45 -43.31
CA ALA A 386 20.86 -18.71 -42.37
C ALA A 386 21.47 -17.33 -42.14
N LYS A 387 21.06 -16.32 -42.86
CA LYS A 387 21.32 -14.93 -42.59
C LYS A 387 19.97 -14.28 -42.28
N ASN A 388 19.81 -13.85 -41.01
CA ASN A 388 18.73 -12.99 -40.57
C ASN A 388 17.31 -13.47 -40.95
N VAL A 389 16.89 -14.60 -40.43
CA VAL A 389 15.46 -14.87 -40.37
C VAL A 389 14.91 -13.99 -39.25
N ALA A 390 14.35 -12.86 -39.63
CA ALA A 390 13.54 -12.07 -38.72
C ALA A 390 12.26 -12.87 -38.46
N GLY A 391 12.26 -13.66 -37.42
CA GLY A 391 11.04 -14.14 -36.78
C GLY A 391 10.30 -12.90 -36.25
N LYS A 392 9.00 -12.92 -36.31
CA LYS A 392 8.15 -11.80 -35.86
C LYS A 392 8.44 -11.38 -34.41
N TYR A 393 9.17 -12.21 -33.65
CA TYR A 393 9.41 -12.05 -32.22
C TYR A 393 10.80 -12.50 -31.74
N CYS A 394 11.71 -12.94 -32.57
CA CYS A 394 13.06 -13.35 -32.18
C CYS A 394 14.08 -12.71 -33.12
N ASN A 395 14.95 -11.85 -32.61
CA ASN A 395 16.17 -11.42 -33.28
C ASN A 395 17.29 -12.43 -32.97
N TRP A 396 17.78 -13.12 -33.97
CA TRP A 396 18.97 -13.95 -33.88
C TRP A 396 20.20 -13.16 -34.31
#